data_3360cd16a2499e4d5c7a3701df21dcb3
#
_entry.id   3360cd16a2499e4d5c7a3701df21dcb3
#
_cell.length_a   1.000
_cell.length_b   1.000
_cell.length_c   1.000
_cell.angle_alpha   90.00
_cell.angle_beta   90.00
_cell.angle_gamma   90.00
#
_symmetry.space_group_name_H-M   'P 1'
#
loop_
_entity.id
_entity.type
_entity.pdbx_description
1 polymer ?
#
loop_
_entity_poly.entity_id
_entity_poly.type
_entity_poly.pdbx_seq_one_letter_code
_entity_poly.pdbx_strand_id
1 'polypeptide(L)'
;MKQSDLLASIGIVISLVSFFVSAIVAYYTYFRPADPKMLVGKNLLFFPSYFSDAKGNKVFGGISFFLPITFYNWRSKGTSITQIRLAIGRKDNPKKYFDMVAATFITYIDDKAQNSEVAQPIPLPSQSTVSKFIRFD
;
A
#
# COMPACT_ATOMS: atom_id res chain seq x y z
N MET A 1 -25.91 50.38 -21.84
CA MET A 1 -26.27 49.10 -21.19
C MET A 1 -27.23 49.41 -20.07
N LYS A 2 -28.40 48.79 -20.05
CA LYS A 2 -29.35 48.95 -18.93
C LYS A 2 -28.77 48.23 -17.72
N GLN A 3 -29.04 48.77 -16.53
CA GLN A 3 -28.51 48.18 -15.26
C GLN A 3 -28.95 46.71 -15.08
N SER A 4 -30.10 46.33 -15.64
CA SER A 4 -30.57 44.93 -15.70
C SER A 4 -29.67 44.01 -16.51
N ASP A 5 -29.12 44.50 -17.62
CA ASP A 5 -28.26 43.69 -18.50
C ASP A 5 -26.88 43.42 -17.85
N LEU A 6 -26.38 44.40 -17.08
CA LEU A 6 -25.17 44.26 -16.31
C LEU A 6 -25.34 43.22 -15.21
N LEU A 7 -26.41 43.26 -14.44
CA LEU A 7 -26.69 42.29 -13.39
C LEU A 7 -26.89 40.87 -13.95
N ALA A 8 -27.57 40.73 -15.07
CA ALA A 8 -27.74 39.45 -15.74
C ALA A 8 -26.40 38.89 -16.21
N SER A 9 -25.54 39.71 -16.80
CA SER A 9 -24.20 39.28 -17.23
C SER A 9 -23.32 38.81 -16.06
N ILE A 10 -23.34 39.53 -14.95
CA ILE A 10 -22.62 39.14 -13.72
C ILE A 10 -23.17 37.81 -13.21
N GLY A 11 -24.47 37.61 -13.17
CA GLY A 11 -25.10 36.36 -12.74
C GLY A 11 -24.66 35.17 -13.60
N ILE A 12 -24.58 35.32 -14.91
CA ILE A 12 -24.10 34.27 -15.82
C ILE A 12 -22.64 33.93 -15.54
N VAL A 13 -21.78 34.93 -15.37
CA VAL A 13 -20.36 34.71 -15.08
C VAL A 13 -20.17 33.93 -13.75
N ILE A 14 -20.87 34.35 -12.69
CA ILE A 14 -20.81 33.66 -11.39
C ILE A 14 -21.30 32.21 -11.53
N SER A 15 -22.39 31.97 -12.25
CA SER A 15 -22.92 30.61 -12.46
C SER A 15 -21.93 29.72 -13.21
N LEU A 16 -21.28 30.25 -14.24
CA LEU A 16 -20.27 29.55 -15.03
C LEU A 16 -19.06 29.19 -14.17
N VAL A 17 -18.54 30.11 -13.38
CA VAL A 17 -17.43 29.88 -12.45
C VAL A 17 -17.81 28.80 -11.42
N SER A 18 -18.99 28.89 -10.83
CA SER A 18 -19.49 27.92 -9.87
C SER A 18 -19.62 26.52 -10.49
N PHE A 19 -20.08 26.42 -11.72
CA PHE A 19 -20.15 25.15 -12.45
C PHE A 19 -18.75 24.52 -12.63
N PHE A 20 -17.77 25.29 -13.10
CA PHE A 20 -16.41 24.77 -13.27
C PHE A 20 -15.77 24.35 -11.96
N VAL A 21 -15.92 25.13 -10.90
CA VAL A 21 -15.43 24.76 -9.57
C VAL A 21 -16.06 23.45 -9.11
N SER A 22 -17.38 23.32 -9.25
CA SER A 22 -18.09 22.09 -8.86
C SER A 22 -17.65 20.89 -9.69
N ALA A 23 -17.44 21.05 -10.99
CA ALA A 23 -16.96 19.99 -11.87
C ALA A 23 -15.54 19.54 -11.48
N ILE A 24 -14.64 20.47 -11.15
CA ILE A 24 -13.29 20.19 -10.69
C ILE A 24 -13.34 19.41 -9.35
N VAL A 25 -14.12 19.89 -8.39
CA VAL A 25 -14.27 19.22 -7.10
C VAL A 25 -14.82 17.80 -7.28
N ALA A 26 -15.85 17.64 -8.10
CA ALA A 26 -16.42 16.32 -8.40
C ALA A 26 -15.39 15.38 -9.04
N TYR A 27 -14.58 15.88 -9.99
CA TYR A 27 -13.51 15.10 -10.59
C TYR A 27 -12.50 14.61 -9.55
N TYR A 28 -11.99 15.50 -8.70
CA TYR A 28 -11.01 15.15 -7.68
C TYR A 28 -11.57 14.19 -6.62
N THR A 29 -12.85 14.31 -6.30
CA THR A 29 -13.51 13.49 -5.27
C THR A 29 -13.90 12.11 -5.78
N TYR A 30 -14.47 12.01 -6.98
CA TYR A 30 -15.11 10.78 -7.45
C TYR A 30 -14.34 10.05 -8.55
N PHE A 31 -13.63 10.79 -9.41
CA PHE A 31 -13.02 10.19 -10.61
C PHE A 31 -11.51 9.96 -10.47
N ARG A 32 -10.85 10.71 -9.60
CA ARG A 32 -9.41 10.53 -9.42
C ARG A 32 -9.13 9.16 -8.79
N PRO A 33 -8.30 8.29 -9.44
CA PRO A 33 -8.01 6.96 -8.92
C PRO A 33 -7.25 7.03 -7.58
N ALA A 34 -7.35 5.98 -6.79
CA ALA A 34 -6.50 5.78 -5.64
C ALA A 34 -5.01 5.73 -6.08
N ASP A 35 -4.14 6.25 -5.22
CA ASP A 35 -2.69 6.29 -5.46
C ASP A 35 -1.99 5.80 -4.18
N PRO A 36 -2.02 4.47 -3.94
CA PRO A 36 -1.36 3.90 -2.77
C PRO A 36 0.14 4.06 -2.87
N LYS A 37 0.75 4.50 -1.79
CA LYS A 37 2.19 4.62 -1.65
C LYS A 37 2.69 3.69 -0.57
N MET A 38 3.97 3.35 -0.63
CA MET A 38 4.61 2.42 0.27
C MET A 38 5.87 3.04 0.87
N LEU A 39 6.01 2.91 2.17
CA LEU A 39 7.24 3.16 2.89
C LEU A 39 7.77 1.83 3.43
N VAL A 40 9.01 1.55 3.09
CA VAL A 40 9.71 0.35 3.56
C VAL A 40 10.59 0.74 4.73
N GLY A 41 10.50 -0.01 5.82
CA GLY A 41 11.36 0.20 6.98
C GLY A 41 12.84 -0.07 6.67
N LYS A 42 13.72 0.56 7.43
CA LYS A 42 15.17 0.48 7.21
C LYS A 42 15.77 -0.88 7.57
N ASN A 43 15.10 -1.64 8.43
CA ASN A 43 15.63 -2.88 8.98
C ASN A 43 15.01 -4.07 8.26
N LEU A 44 15.80 -4.76 7.49
CA LEU A 44 15.48 -6.07 6.94
C LEU A 44 16.04 -7.13 7.89
N LEU A 45 15.16 -7.92 8.49
CA LEU A 45 15.56 -9.07 9.30
C LEU A 45 15.48 -10.33 8.45
N PHE A 46 16.37 -11.26 8.67
CA PHE A 46 16.32 -12.56 8.00
C PHE A 46 16.66 -13.69 9.00
N PHE A 47 15.98 -14.80 8.84
CA PHE A 47 16.16 -15.97 9.68
C PHE A 47 16.21 -17.24 8.85
N PRO A 48 17.13 -18.17 9.13
CA PRO A 48 17.10 -19.47 8.51
C PRO A 48 15.88 -20.25 9.01
N SER A 49 15.11 -20.79 8.09
CA SER A 49 13.98 -21.68 8.37
C SER A 49 14.48 -23.12 8.36
N TYR A 50 14.05 -23.90 9.34
CA TYR A 50 14.34 -25.33 9.43
C TYR A 50 13.02 -26.08 9.57
N PHE A 51 12.92 -27.24 8.92
CA PHE A 51 11.84 -28.17 9.14
C PHE A 51 12.40 -29.52 9.59
N SER A 52 11.59 -30.32 10.27
CA SER A 52 11.97 -31.68 10.63
C SER A 52 11.57 -32.62 9.51
N ASP A 53 12.49 -33.46 9.06
CA ASP A 53 12.19 -34.54 8.15
C ASP A 53 11.40 -35.69 8.87
N ALA A 54 10.98 -36.68 8.11
CA ALA A 54 10.25 -37.84 8.65
C ALA A 54 11.07 -38.63 9.71
N LYS A 55 12.39 -38.42 9.79
CA LYS A 55 13.30 -39.05 10.75
C LYS A 55 13.61 -38.15 11.94
N GLY A 56 13.02 -36.96 12.01
CA GLY A 56 13.24 -35.99 13.08
C GLY A 56 14.50 -35.12 12.93
N ASN A 57 15.24 -35.23 11.82
CA ASN A 57 16.41 -34.39 11.56
C ASN A 57 15.99 -32.99 11.14
N LYS A 58 16.74 -31.99 11.59
CA LYS A 58 16.57 -30.62 11.15
C LYS A 58 17.14 -30.42 9.74
N VAL A 59 16.32 -30.15 8.78
CA VAL A 59 16.70 -29.88 7.40
C VAL A 59 16.52 -28.37 7.14
N PHE A 60 17.49 -27.76 6.47
CA PHE A 60 17.39 -26.36 6.07
C PHE A 60 16.28 -26.20 5.02
N GLY A 61 15.31 -25.37 5.36
CA GLY A 61 14.11 -25.11 4.53
C GLY A 61 14.20 -23.85 3.69
N GLY A 62 15.18 -22.98 3.99
CA GLY A 62 15.31 -21.71 3.28
C GLY A 62 15.60 -20.54 4.23
N ILE A 63 15.47 -19.33 3.69
CA ILE A 63 15.64 -18.09 4.45
C ILE A 63 14.33 -17.33 4.36
N SER A 64 13.77 -17.00 5.52
CA SER A 64 12.62 -16.10 5.62
C SER A 64 13.10 -14.68 5.86
N PHE A 65 12.51 -13.72 5.14
CA PHE A 65 12.79 -12.31 5.29
C PHE A 65 11.62 -11.61 5.96
N PHE A 66 11.92 -10.66 6.83
CA PHE A 66 10.94 -9.91 7.59
C PHE A 66 11.16 -8.43 7.37
N LEU A 67 10.11 -7.74 6.98
CA LEU A 67 10.20 -6.34 6.61
C LEU A 67 8.98 -5.56 7.10
N PRO A 68 9.19 -4.47 7.87
CA PRO A 68 8.10 -3.56 8.21
C PRO A 68 7.75 -2.69 7.00
N ILE A 69 6.50 -2.73 6.59
CA ILE A 69 6.01 -1.95 5.46
C ILE A 69 4.79 -1.16 5.90
N THR A 70 4.80 0.13 5.57
CA THR A 70 3.67 1.03 5.78
C THR A 70 3.09 1.44 4.44
N PHE A 71 1.82 1.17 4.24
CA PHE A 71 1.06 1.63 3.10
C PHE A 71 0.23 2.84 3.50
N TYR A 72 0.14 3.82 2.62
CA TYR A 72 -0.69 4.99 2.85
C TYR A 72 -1.39 5.42 1.57
N ASN A 73 -2.59 5.93 1.72
CA ASN A 73 -3.42 6.44 0.65
C ASN A 73 -3.97 7.81 1.05
N TRP A 74 -3.46 8.86 0.42
CA TRP A 74 -3.91 10.23 0.66
C TRP A 74 -5.09 10.64 -0.21
N ARG A 75 -5.58 9.72 -1.07
CA ARG A 75 -6.69 10.01 -1.97
C ARG A 75 -8.03 9.78 -1.28
N SER A 76 -9.06 10.41 -1.83
CA SER A 76 -10.44 10.24 -1.38
C SER A 76 -11.02 8.85 -1.69
N LYS A 77 -10.44 8.13 -2.64
CA LYS A 77 -10.90 6.80 -3.04
C LYS A 77 -10.06 5.71 -2.36
N GLY A 78 -10.75 4.74 -1.76
CA GLY A 78 -10.10 3.56 -1.19
C GLY A 78 -9.62 2.59 -2.26
N THR A 79 -8.70 1.70 -1.88
CA THR A 79 -8.16 0.62 -2.71
C THR A 79 -7.79 -0.58 -1.84
N SER A 80 -7.21 -1.61 -2.43
CA SER A 80 -6.61 -2.73 -1.70
C SER A 80 -5.26 -3.12 -2.30
N ILE A 81 -4.36 -3.56 -1.45
CA ILE A 81 -3.08 -4.16 -1.86
C ILE A 81 -3.31 -5.65 -1.99
N THR A 82 -3.32 -6.16 -3.20
CA THR A 82 -3.63 -7.58 -3.46
C THR A 82 -2.41 -8.49 -3.41
N GLN A 83 -1.22 -7.96 -3.67
CA GLN A 83 0.01 -8.73 -3.67
C GLN A 83 1.20 -7.86 -3.29
N ILE A 84 2.10 -8.43 -2.49
CA ILE A 84 3.35 -7.81 -2.09
C ILE A 84 4.47 -8.79 -2.45
N ARG A 85 5.47 -8.32 -3.19
CA ARG A 85 6.62 -9.11 -3.59
C ARG A 85 7.90 -8.45 -3.10
N LEU A 86 8.85 -9.26 -2.71
CA LEU A 86 10.20 -8.84 -2.33
C LEU A 86 11.19 -9.44 -3.33
N ALA A 87 11.82 -8.60 -4.10
CA ALA A 87 12.90 -9.02 -5.01
C ALA A 87 14.25 -8.64 -4.40
N ILE A 88 15.09 -9.63 -4.14
CA ILE A 88 16.44 -9.44 -3.61
C ILE A 88 17.45 -9.84 -4.67
N GLY A 89 18.23 -8.90 -5.13
CA GLY A 89 19.25 -9.11 -6.15
C GLY A 89 20.63 -8.65 -5.69
N ARG A 90 21.66 -9.16 -6.36
CA ARG A 90 23.03 -8.69 -6.16
C ARG A 90 23.25 -7.40 -6.95
N LYS A 91 23.95 -6.45 -6.36
CA LYS A 91 24.25 -5.16 -6.98
C LYS A 91 25.08 -5.31 -8.26
N ASP A 92 25.96 -6.28 -8.30
CA ASP A 92 26.84 -6.59 -9.44
C ASP A 92 26.14 -7.37 -10.55
N ASN A 93 25.00 -8.02 -10.26
CA ASN A 93 24.22 -8.75 -11.25
C ASN A 93 22.71 -8.55 -11.02
N PRO A 94 22.14 -7.41 -11.42
CA PRO A 94 20.75 -7.07 -11.15
C PRO A 94 19.75 -7.94 -11.91
N LYS A 95 20.19 -8.72 -12.89
CA LYS A 95 19.32 -9.66 -13.64
C LYS A 95 19.04 -10.96 -12.87
N LYS A 96 19.87 -11.26 -11.87
CA LYS A 96 19.68 -12.44 -11.00
C LYS A 96 19.14 -11.96 -9.66
N TYR A 97 17.88 -12.22 -9.40
CA TYR A 97 17.22 -11.89 -8.15
C TYR A 97 16.37 -13.06 -7.66
N PHE A 98 16.15 -13.10 -6.36
CA PHE A 98 15.16 -13.96 -5.72
C PHE A 98 13.88 -13.17 -5.61
N ASP A 99 12.79 -13.72 -6.11
CA ASP A 99 11.45 -13.14 -6.02
C ASP A 99 10.64 -13.94 -5.01
N MET A 100 10.21 -13.30 -3.96
CA MET A 100 9.45 -13.90 -2.87
C MET A 100 8.12 -13.17 -2.73
N VAL A 101 7.10 -13.93 -2.33
CA VAL A 101 5.76 -13.38 -2.08
C VAL A 101 5.55 -13.25 -0.58
N ALA A 102 4.78 -12.25 -0.16
CA ALA A 102 4.35 -12.14 1.23
C ALA A 102 3.58 -13.41 1.62
N ALA A 103 4.08 -14.10 2.63
CA ALA A 103 3.49 -15.35 3.12
C ALA A 103 2.60 -15.10 4.34
N THR A 104 3.05 -14.25 5.26
CA THR A 104 2.38 -14.04 6.54
C THR A 104 2.54 -12.60 7.02
N PHE A 105 1.50 -12.06 7.64
CA PHE A 105 1.59 -10.84 8.42
C PHE A 105 1.87 -11.20 9.88
N ILE A 106 2.82 -10.52 10.48
CA ILE A 106 3.22 -10.74 11.86
C ILE A 106 2.73 -9.58 12.71
N THR A 107 2.14 -9.90 13.83
CA THR A 107 1.79 -8.95 14.88
C THR A 107 2.71 -9.18 16.07
N TYR A 108 3.21 -8.10 16.66
CA TYR A 108 3.94 -8.16 17.93
C TYR A 108 2.96 -7.92 19.07
N ILE A 109 2.92 -8.87 20.01
CA ILE A 109 2.18 -8.75 21.25
C ILE A 109 3.19 -9.01 22.36
N ASP A 110 3.33 -8.07 23.31
CA ASP A 110 4.28 -8.13 24.42
C ASP A 110 5.71 -8.46 23.97
N ASP A 111 6.18 -7.75 22.95
CA ASP A 111 7.50 -7.91 22.33
C ASP A 111 7.78 -9.32 21.76
N LYS A 112 6.77 -10.16 21.66
CA LYS A 112 6.85 -11.47 21.02
C LYS A 112 6.17 -11.46 19.67
N ALA A 113 6.89 -11.95 18.66
CA ALA A 113 6.32 -12.12 17.33
C ALA A 113 5.29 -13.26 17.37
N GLN A 114 4.07 -12.97 17.01
CA GLN A 114 3.02 -13.95 16.78
C GLN A 114 2.69 -14.00 15.30
N ASN A 115 2.70 -15.19 14.70
CA ASN A 115 2.15 -15.37 13.36
C ASN A 115 0.64 -15.19 13.43
N SER A 116 0.17 -14.07 12.94
CA SER A 116 -1.24 -13.75 13.14
C SER A 116 -2.10 -14.12 11.95
N GLU A 117 -1.64 -13.95 10.73
CA GLU A 117 -2.51 -14.07 9.56
C GLU A 117 -1.72 -14.51 8.33
N VAL A 118 -2.29 -15.42 7.53
CA VAL A 118 -1.83 -15.67 6.17
C VAL A 118 -1.95 -14.37 5.37
N ALA A 119 -0.97 -14.09 4.52
CA ALA A 119 -1.00 -12.88 3.72
C ALA A 119 -2.25 -12.86 2.82
N GLN A 120 -3.09 -11.89 3.02
CA GLN A 120 -4.33 -11.65 2.31
C GLN A 120 -4.38 -10.21 1.82
N PRO A 121 -5.28 -9.85 0.91
CA PRO A 121 -5.41 -8.47 0.47
C PRO A 121 -5.60 -7.49 1.63
N ILE A 122 -4.79 -6.44 1.65
CA ILE A 122 -4.85 -5.40 2.68
C ILE A 122 -5.79 -4.31 2.20
N PRO A 123 -6.95 -4.10 2.84
CA PRO A 123 -7.79 -2.97 2.53
C PRO A 123 -7.07 -1.67 2.91
N LEU A 124 -7.07 -0.70 2.00
CA LEU A 124 -6.50 0.61 2.19
C LEU A 124 -7.59 1.67 1.94
N PRO A 125 -8.37 2.04 2.96
CA PRO A 125 -9.40 3.04 2.84
C PRO A 125 -8.89 4.39 2.34
N SER A 126 -9.79 5.30 2.03
CA SER A 126 -9.42 6.69 1.72
C SER A 126 -8.72 7.33 2.92
N GLN A 127 -7.73 8.15 2.64
CA GLN A 127 -6.99 8.95 3.65
C GLN A 127 -6.52 8.13 4.85
N SER A 128 -6.03 6.93 4.60
CA SER A 128 -5.63 5.99 5.65
C SER A 128 -4.19 5.52 5.51
N THR A 129 -3.69 5.00 6.62
CA THR A 129 -2.36 4.39 6.72
C THR A 129 -2.49 3.03 7.38
N VAL A 130 -1.84 2.02 6.82
CA VAL A 130 -1.79 0.67 7.38
C VAL A 130 -0.34 0.20 7.43
N SER A 131 0.12 -0.18 8.62
CA SER A 131 1.46 -0.74 8.82
C SER A 131 1.34 -2.24 9.07
N LYS A 132 2.18 -3.01 8.40
CA LYS A 132 2.28 -4.45 8.57
C LYS A 132 3.75 -4.86 8.67
N PHE A 133 4.02 -5.83 9.51
CA PHE A 133 5.30 -6.53 9.54
C PHE A 133 5.13 -7.81 8.73
N ILE A 134 5.86 -7.92 7.63
CA ILE A 134 5.57 -8.92 6.59
C ILE A 134 6.71 -9.93 6.52
N ARG A 135 6.34 -11.21 6.54
CA ARG A 135 7.23 -12.32 6.29
C ARG A 135 7.13 -12.74 4.83
N PHE A 136 8.30 -12.91 4.21
CA PHE A 136 8.49 -13.42 2.85
C PHE A 136 9.24 -14.76 2.91
N ASP A 137 8.72 -15.73 2.20
CA ASP A 137 9.28 -17.08 2.07
C ASP A 137 9.50 -17.44 0.60
#